data_ea81c2b771397e56f5432da00db3d814
#
_entry.id   ea81c2b771397e56f5432da00db3d814
#
_cell.length_a   1.000
_cell.length_b   1.000
_cell.length_c   1.000
_cell.angle_alpha   90.00
_cell.angle_beta   90.00
_cell.angle_gamma   90.00
#
_symmetry.space_group_name_H-M   'P 1'
#
loop_
_entity.id
_entity.type
_entity.pdbx_description
1 polymer ?
#
loop_
_entity_poly.entity_id
_entity_poly.type
_entity_poly.pdbx_seq_one_letter_code
_entity_poly.pdbx_strand_id
1 'polypeptide(L)'
;EGLHEIELLCKITLKQHDRSFDERRDRNELLIMAKEANMDWVFSLDADEVVEDKVDRKYIEKLINTPDPMCQAYAVHYYTFWNDEEHYNAGDVWKNMHGNRLVRLTGDPHIFLGSKSTFHVGNIPFTPGDLSRTSSIRIKHYGYVYPEQRQRKYEWYEKMDTDKNPLLIGHKDYSHLIRENPLILRDWKEDSTI
;
A
#
# COMPACT_ATOMS: atom_id res chain seq x y z
N GLU A 1 6.05 -24.47 -6.23
CA GLU A 1 5.60 -25.35 -5.10
C GLU A 1 4.78 -24.54 -4.06
N GLY A 2 5.23 -23.36 -3.60
CA GLY A 2 4.51 -22.59 -2.57
C GLY A 2 3.13 -22.04 -2.97
N LEU A 3 2.90 -21.71 -4.23
CA LEU A 3 1.59 -21.23 -4.69
C LEU A 3 0.50 -22.30 -4.61
N HIS A 4 0.86 -23.56 -4.83
CA HIS A 4 -0.12 -24.66 -4.80
C HIS A 4 -0.63 -24.98 -3.39
N GLU A 5 0.19 -24.80 -2.36
CA GLU A 5 -0.23 -24.94 -0.97
C GLU A 5 -1.15 -23.79 -0.52
N ILE A 6 -0.91 -22.58 -1.02
CA ILE A 6 -1.74 -21.41 -0.70
C ILE A 6 -3.13 -21.53 -1.34
N GLU A 7 -3.25 -22.08 -2.54
CA GLU A 7 -4.53 -22.34 -3.22
C GLU A 7 -5.46 -23.27 -2.41
N LEU A 8 -4.91 -24.16 -1.58
CA LEU A 8 -5.69 -25.04 -0.72
C LEU A 8 -6.28 -24.32 0.50
N LEU A 9 -5.68 -23.19 0.91
CA LEU A 9 -6.07 -22.46 2.12
C LEU A 9 -6.94 -21.23 1.83
N CYS A 10 -6.87 -20.68 0.63
CA CYS A 10 -7.65 -19.50 0.24
C CYS A 10 -7.95 -19.53 -1.26
N LYS A 11 -8.99 -18.80 -1.64
CA LYS A 11 -9.32 -18.61 -3.06
C LYS A 11 -8.39 -17.57 -3.68
N ILE A 12 -7.51 -18.00 -4.59
CA ILE A 12 -6.61 -17.12 -5.34
C ILE A 12 -7.13 -16.95 -6.75
N THR A 13 -7.16 -15.71 -7.23
CA THR A 13 -7.35 -15.39 -8.62
C THR A 13 -6.13 -14.62 -9.11
N LEU A 14 -5.38 -15.22 -10.03
CA LEU A 14 -4.19 -14.62 -10.62
C LEU A 14 -4.52 -14.02 -12.00
N LYS A 15 -4.11 -12.77 -12.22
CA LYS A 15 -4.17 -12.13 -13.52
C LYS A 15 -2.77 -11.69 -13.94
N GLN A 16 -2.29 -12.25 -15.05
CA GLN A 16 -0.96 -11.98 -15.60
C GLN A 16 -1.09 -11.26 -16.95
N HIS A 17 -0.19 -10.31 -17.21
CA HIS A 17 -0.18 -9.53 -18.44
C HIS A 17 1.22 -9.39 -19.01
N ASP A 18 1.33 -9.45 -20.34
CA ASP A 18 2.57 -9.20 -21.10
C ASP A 18 2.67 -7.74 -21.60
N ARG A 19 1.88 -6.85 -21.04
CA ARG A 19 1.83 -5.43 -21.43
C ARG A 19 2.67 -4.55 -20.53
N SER A 20 2.97 -3.34 -21.01
CA SER A 20 3.70 -2.34 -20.23
C SER A 20 3.02 -2.00 -18.91
N PHE A 21 3.81 -1.69 -17.90
CA PHE A 21 3.34 -1.26 -16.58
C PHE A 21 2.47 0.01 -16.68
N ASP A 22 1.31 -0.05 -16.06
CA ASP A 22 0.39 1.08 -15.85
C ASP A 22 -0.34 0.83 -14.53
N GLU A 23 0.15 1.47 -13.47
CA GLU A 23 -0.35 1.24 -12.11
C GLU A 23 -1.84 1.55 -11.99
N ARG A 24 -2.32 2.62 -12.61
CA ARG A 24 -3.74 3.00 -12.57
C ARG A 24 -4.63 1.94 -13.20
N ARG A 25 -4.27 1.45 -14.38
CA ARG A 25 -5.00 0.39 -15.07
C ARG A 25 -4.99 -0.89 -14.24
N ASP A 26 -3.83 -1.28 -13.76
CA ASP A 26 -3.64 -2.56 -13.06
C ASP A 26 -4.38 -2.56 -11.71
N ARG A 27 -4.38 -1.45 -10.97
CA ARG A 27 -5.19 -1.31 -9.75
C ARG A 27 -6.70 -1.28 -10.03
N ASN A 28 -7.14 -0.62 -11.10
CA ASN A 28 -8.55 -0.65 -11.50
C ASN A 28 -9.02 -2.07 -11.83
N GLU A 29 -8.19 -2.86 -12.52
CA GLU A 29 -8.52 -4.26 -12.83
C GLU A 29 -8.69 -5.09 -11.54
N LEU A 30 -7.83 -4.91 -10.54
CA LEU A 30 -7.97 -5.60 -9.25
C LEU A 30 -9.28 -5.24 -8.54
N LEU A 31 -9.70 -3.98 -8.59
CA LEU A 31 -10.98 -3.56 -8.00
C LEU A 31 -12.18 -4.12 -8.77
N ILE A 32 -12.12 -4.16 -10.09
CA ILE A 32 -13.17 -4.77 -10.93
C ILE A 32 -13.29 -6.25 -10.57
N MET A 33 -12.18 -6.97 -10.50
CA MET A 33 -12.16 -8.39 -10.10
C MET A 33 -12.80 -8.61 -8.71
N ALA A 34 -12.49 -7.74 -7.75
CA ALA A 34 -13.08 -7.82 -6.42
C ALA A 34 -14.60 -7.58 -6.46
N LYS A 35 -15.05 -6.63 -7.24
CA LYS A 35 -16.49 -6.34 -7.42
C LYS A 35 -17.23 -7.48 -8.13
N GLU A 36 -16.65 -8.05 -9.19
CA GLU A 36 -17.19 -9.22 -9.88
C GLU A 36 -17.29 -10.44 -8.97
N ALA A 37 -16.39 -10.53 -7.97
CA ALA A 37 -16.44 -11.54 -6.92
C ALA A 37 -17.43 -11.20 -5.79
N ASN A 38 -18.22 -10.12 -5.92
CA ASN A 38 -19.17 -9.62 -4.92
C ASN A 38 -18.53 -9.33 -3.55
N MET A 39 -17.34 -8.75 -3.56
CA MET A 39 -16.68 -8.30 -2.32
C MET A 39 -17.20 -6.92 -1.92
N ASP A 40 -17.52 -6.74 -0.63
CA ASP A 40 -17.92 -5.44 -0.07
C ASP A 40 -16.71 -4.58 0.32
N TRP A 41 -15.59 -5.22 0.64
CA TRP A 41 -14.37 -4.56 1.07
C TRP A 41 -13.14 -5.12 0.36
N VAL A 42 -12.18 -4.27 0.11
CA VAL A 42 -10.86 -4.63 -0.43
C VAL A 42 -9.77 -4.12 0.50
N PHE A 43 -8.84 -5.01 0.83
CA PHE A 43 -7.58 -4.64 1.48
C PHE A 43 -6.45 -4.70 0.44
N SER A 44 -6.00 -3.53 0.00
CA SER A 44 -4.98 -3.40 -1.04
C SER A 44 -3.58 -3.43 -0.42
N LEU A 45 -2.78 -4.41 -0.81
CA LEU A 45 -1.38 -4.56 -0.41
C LEU A 45 -0.48 -4.65 -1.64
N ASP A 46 0.70 -4.07 -1.56
CA ASP A 46 1.73 -4.25 -2.56
C ASP A 46 2.54 -5.53 -2.28
N ALA A 47 3.22 -6.08 -3.27
CA ALA A 47 3.93 -7.36 -3.15
C ALA A 47 5.10 -7.34 -2.14
N ASP A 48 5.58 -6.15 -1.78
CA ASP A 48 6.64 -5.90 -0.80
C ASP A 48 6.10 -5.40 0.55
N GLU A 49 4.80 -5.61 0.81
CA GLU A 49 4.14 -5.22 2.05
C GLU A 49 3.59 -6.43 2.81
N VAL A 50 3.78 -6.41 4.12
CA VAL A 50 3.27 -7.46 5.03
C VAL A 50 2.55 -6.80 6.19
N VAL A 51 1.35 -7.27 6.47
CA VAL A 51 0.60 -6.85 7.66
C VAL A 51 1.25 -7.45 8.90
N GLU A 52 1.29 -6.71 10.00
CA GLU A 52 1.81 -7.22 11.27
C GLU A 52 1.04 -8.45 11.79
N ASP A 53 1.70 -9.32 12.53
CA ASP A 53 1.23 -10.66 12.87
C ASP A 53 -0.06 -10.70 13.71
N LYS A 54 -0.33 -9.64 14.49
CA LYS A 54 -1.55 -9.54 15.30
C LYS A 54 -2.84 -9.32 14.50
N VAL A 55 -2.71 -8.85 13.24
CA VAL A 55 -3.85 -8.53 12.39
C VAL A 55 -4.27 -9.79 11.64
N ASP A 56 -5.14 -10.54 12.26
CA ASP A 56 -5.74 -11.72 11.67
C ASP A 56 -7.08 -11.38 10.95
N ARG A 57 -7.67 -12.40 10.35
CA ARG A 57 -8.97 -12.28 9.69
C ARG A 57 -10.06 -11.77 10.64
N LYS A 58 -10.07 -12.21 11.90
CA LYS A 58 -11.08 -11.80 12.89
C LYS A 58 -10.98 -10.33 13.23
N TYR A 59 -9.73 -9.81 13.29
CA TYR A 59 -9.50 -8.39 13.49
C TYR A 59 -10.09 -7.56 12.33
N ILE A 60 -9.82 -7.95 11.10
CA ILE A 60 -10.37 -7.28 9.91
C ILE A 60 -11.90 -7.36 9.90
N GLU A 61 -12.48 -8.53 10.14
CA GLU A 61 -13.93 -8.71 10.20
C GLU A 61 -14.57 -7.84 11.28
N LYS A 62 -13.97 -7.73 12.45
CA LYS A 62 -14.43 -6.84 13.52
C LYS A 62 -14.39 -5.38 13.08
N LEU A 63 -13.33 -4.97 12.40
CA LEU A 63 -13.15 -3.59 11.93
C LEU A 63 -14.22 -3.21 10.89
N ILE A 64 -14.43 -4.04 9.87
CA ILE A 64 -15.38 -3.75 8.78
C ILE A 64 -16.85 -3.91 9.19
N ASN A 65 -17.13 -4.69 10.23
CA ASN A 65 -18.48 -4.87 10.80
C ASN A 65 -18.80 -3.84 11.89
N THR A 66 -17.89 -2.90 12.18
CA THR A 66 -18.18 -1.81 13.12
C THR A 66 -19.33 -0.96 12.58
N PRO A 67 -20.33 -0.61 13.42
CA PRO A 67 -21.52 0.08 12.96
C PRO A 67 -21.28 1.58 12.72
N ASP A 68 -20.38 1.92 11.81
CA ASP A 68 -20.22 3.27 11.28
C ASP A 68 -20.57 3.26 9.79
N PRO A 69 -21.84 3.57 9.45
CA PRO A 69 -22.30 3.53 8.06
C PRO A 69 -21.60 4.55 7.17
N MET A 70 -21.01 5.58 7.77
CA MET A 70 -20.25 6.61 7.03
C MET A 70 -18.82 6.19 6.73
N CYS A 71 -18.30 5.17 7.40
CA CYS A 71 -16.92 4.71 7.15
C CYS A 71 -16.82 4.03 5.78
N GLN A 72 -16.04 4.62 4.90
CA GLN A 72 -15.77 4.12 3.54
C GLN A 72 -14.35 3.56 3.41
N ALA A 73 -13.43 3.94 4.29
CA ALA A 73 -12.06 3.43 4.24
C ALA A 73 -11.39 3.46 5.62
N TYR A 74 -10.38 2.60 5.77
CA TYR A 74 -9.48 2.63 6.91
C TYR A 74 -8.06 2.91 6.45
N ALA A 75 -7.45 3.92 7.07
CA ALA A 75 -6.04 4.20 6.95
C ALA A 75 -5.24 3.28 7.88
N VAL A 76 -4.08 2.87 7.40
CA VAL A 76 -3.10 2.02 8.10
C VAL A 76 -1.79 2.77 8.24
N HIS A 77 -0.94 2.35 9.17
CA HIS A 77 0.37 2.92 9.37
C HIS A 77 1.43 2.13 8.63
N TYR A 78 2.38 2.83 7.96
CA TYR A 78 3.48 2.20 7.24
C TYR A 78 4.77 2.34 8.03
N TYR A 79 5.52 1.25 8.04
CA TYR A 79 6.86 1.17 8.59
C TYR A 79 7.80 0.67 7.51
N THR A 80 8.60 1.55 6.96
CA THR A 80 9.52 1.22 5.88
C THR A 80 10.81 0.65 6.44
N PHE A 81 11.00 -0.64 6.23
CA PHE A 81 12.19 -1.36 6.68
C PHE A 81 13.42 -0.95 5.87
N TRP A 82 14.58 -0.88 6.54
CA TRP A 82 15.76 -0.26 5.97
C TRP A 82 17.03 -0.93 6.46
N ASN A 83 17.86 -1.40 5.53
CA ASN A 83 19.10 -2.14 5.73
C ASN A 83 18.94 -3.58 6.21
N ASP A 84 17.87 -3.92 6.91
CA ASP A 84 17.55 -5.26 7.39
C ASP A 84 16.03 -5.40 7.66
N GLU A 85 15.63 -6.57 8.13
CA GLU A 85 14.22 -6.91 8.42
C GLU A 85 13.84 -6.67 9.90
N GLU A 86 14.69 -6.05 10.68
CA GLU A 86 14.50 -5.79 12.11
C GLU A 86 14.30 -4.30 12.41
N HIS A 87 14.79 -3.42 11.53
CA HIS A 87 14.75 -1.97 11.73
C HIS A 87 13.96 -1.25 10.64
N TYR A 88 13.25 -0.22 11.06
CA TYR A 88 12.55 0.68 10.14
C TYR A 88 13.08 2.10 10.21
N ASN A 89 12.98 2.83 9.11
CA ASN A 89 13.36 4.23 9.03
C ASN A 89 12.25 5.12 9.62
N ALA A 90 12.56 5.79 10.72
CA ALA A 90 11.67 6.71 11.42
C ALA A 90 12.00 8.18 11.19
N GLY A 91 12.91 8.46 10.26
CA GLY A 91 13.36 9.82 9.95
C GLY A 91 12.65 10.42 8.75
N ASP A 92 12.70 11.77 8.69
CA ASP A 92 12.28 12.58 7.55
C ASP A 92 10.91 12.18 6.94
N VAL A 93 10.87 11.90 5.65
CA VAL A 93 9.65 11.55 4.90
C VAL A 93 8.99 10.24 5.33
N TRP A 94 9.75 9.38 6.02
CA TRP A 94 9.29 8.07 6.47
C TRP A 94 8.53 8.09 7.80
N LYS A 95 8.62 9.22 8.51
CA LYS A 95 7.99 9.36 9.83
C LYS A 95 6.47 9.49 9.70
N ASN A 96 5.75 8.67 10.48
CA ASN A 96 4.28 8.73 10.59
C ASN A 96 3.55 8.56 9.24
N MET A 97 4.11 7.79 8.33
CA MET A 97 3.43 7.48 7.08
C MET A 97 2.15 6.69 7.35
N HIS A 98 1.07 7.14 6.75
CA HIS A 98 -0.21 6.43 6.78
C HIS A 98 -0.97 6.66 5.47
N GLY A 99 -1.88 5.76 5.17
CA GLY A 99 -2.72 5.89 3.99
C GLY A 99 -3.85 4.86 3.98
N ASN A 100 -4.89 5.15 3.24
CA ASN A 100 -6.02 4.26 3.11
C ASN A 100 -5.62 3.00 2.35
N ARG A 101 -5.92 1.83 2.94
CA ARG A 101 -5.63 0.51 2.34
C ARG A 101 -6.84 -0.42 2.35
N LEU A 102 -7.71 -0.30 3.33
CA LEU A 102 -8.95 -1.07 3.41
C LEU A 102 -10.10 -0.16 3.00
N VAL A 103 -10.80 -0.50 1.92
CA VAL A 103 -11.84 0.36 1.32
C VAL A 103 -13.12 -0.43 1.07
N ARG A 104 -14.26 0.21 1.32
CA ARG A 104 -15.59 -0.31 0.95
C ARG A 104 -15.83 -0.09 -0.53
N LEU A 105 -16.21 -1.13 -1.24
CA LEU A 105 -16.57 -1.05 -2.66
C LEU A 105 -18.00 -0.54 -2.83
N THR A 106 -18.17 0.79 -2.77
CA THR A 106 -19.44 1.45 -3.02
C THR A 106 -19.42 2.10 -4.41
N GLY A 107 -20.45 1.88 -5.21
CA GLY A 107 -20.59 2.52 -6.51
C GLY A 107 -19.78 1.88 -7.65
N ASP A 108 -19.37 2.69 -8.62
CA ASP A 108 -18.59 2.26 -9.77
C ASP A 108 -17.10 2.17 -9.40
N PRO A 109 -16.43 1.00 -9.52
CA PRO A 109 -15.04 0.83 -9.23
C PRO A 109 -14.10 1.55 -10.21
N HIS A 110 -14.60 2.05 -11.34
CA HIS A 110 -13.81 2.81 -12.31
C HIS A 110 -13.31 4.16 -11.81
N ILE A 111 -13.53 4.47 -10.52
CA ILE A 111 -13.17 5.75 -9.91
C ILE A 111 -11.74 5.74 -9.32
N PHE A 112 -10.75 5.25 -10.02
CA PHE A 112 -9.39 5.73 -9.83
C PHE A 112 -9.24 7.05 -10.57
N LEU A 113 -9.91 8.01 -10.02
CA LEU A 113 -9.96 9.32 -10.60
C LEU A 113 -8.97 10.22 -9.89
N GLY A 114 -8.30 10.94 -10.65
CA GLY A 114 -7.61 12.12 -10.22
C GLY A 114 -6.16 12.20 -10.65
N SER A 115 -5.51 11.11 -10.98
CA SER A 115 -4.19 11.21 -11.61
C SER A 115 -4.34 11.00 -13.12
N LYS A 116 -3.89 11.99 -13.91
CA LYS A 116 -3.62 11.79 -15.35
C LYS A 116 -2.38 10.90 -15.53
N SER A 117 -1.60 10.73 -14.47
CA SER A 117 -0.41 9.90 -14.43
C SER A 117 -0.78 8.42 -14.43
N THR A 118 0.05 7.61 -15.08
CA THR A 118 0.01 6.14 -15.03
C THR A 118 0.84 5.61 -13.87
N PHE A 119 1.43 6.49 -13.06
CA PHE A 119 2.41 6.20 -12.02
C PHE A 119 2.13 6.99 -10.74
N HIS A 120 2.42 6.40 -9.57
CA HIS A 120 2.11 6.96 -8.25
C HIS A 120 0.63 7.27 -8.05
N VAL A 121 -0.24 6.42 -8.55
CA VAL A 121 -1.66 6.45 -8.20
C VAL A 121 -1.86 5.83 -6.82
N GLY A 122 -2.86 6.28 -6.09
CA GLY A 122 -3.17 5.69 -4.78
C GLY A 122 -3.54 4.20 -4.86
N ASN A 123 -3.36 3.47 -3.77
CA ASN A 123 -3.65 2.04 -3.69
C ASN A 123 -5.14 1.72 -3.74
N ILE A 124 -5.99 2.69 -3.45
CA ILE A 124 -7.45 2.56 -3.44
C ILE A 124 -8.10 3.80 -4.05
N PRO A 125 -9.40 3.76 -4.41
CA PRO A 125 -10.13 4.93 -4.83
C PRO A 125 -10.07 6.06 -3.82
N PHE A 126 -10.11 7.31 -4.30
CA PHE A 126 -10.14 8.47 -3.43
C PHE A 126 -11.32 8.38 -2.46
N THR A 127 -11.03 8.53 -1.19
CA THR A 127 -12.03 8.58 -0.13
C THR A 127 -11.90 9.91 0.59
N PRO A 128 -12.95 10.74 0.65
CA PRO A 128 -12.94 11.97 1.45
C PRO A 128 -12.53 11.69 2.89
N GLY A 129 -11.77 12.62 3.50
CA GLY A 129 -11.19 12.40 4.82
C GLY A 129 -12.22 12.22 5.96
N ASP A 130 -13.41 12.79 5.80
CA ASP A 130 -14.55 12.62 6.73
C ASP A 130 -15.19 11.22 6.66
N LEU A 131 -14.96 10.48 5.57
CA LEU A 131 -15.40 9.09 5.38
C LEU A 131 -14.30 8.06 5.64
N SER A 132 -13.11 8.51 6.02
CA SER A 132 -11.99 7.64 6.39
C SER A 132 -11.80 7.60 7.90
N ARG A 133 -11.37 6.45 8.43
CA ARG A 133 -10.98 6.25 9.82
C ARG A 133 -9.55 5.72 9.89
N THR A 134 -8.84 6.10 10.93
CA THR A 134 -7.52 5.51 11.21
C THR A 134 -7.71 4.20 11.97
N SER A 135 -7.05 3.15 11.52
CA SER A 135 -6.96 1.88 12.22
C SER A 135 -5.63 1.77 12.96
N SER A 136 -5.51 0.79 13.86
CA SER A 136 -4.23 0.44 14.47
C SER A 136 -3.41 -0.57 13.65
N ILE A 137 -3.84 -0.88 12.44
CA ILE A 137 -3.10 -1.78 11.53
C ILE A 137 -1.77 -1.14 11.15
N ARG A 138 -0.70 -1.93 11.29
CA ARG A 138 0.63 -1.56 10.85
C ARG A 138 1.06 -2.46 9.70
N ILE A 139 1.67 -1.87 8.69
CA ILE A 139 2.23 -2.57 7.53
C ILE A 139 3.75 -2.45 7.56
N LYS A 140 4.41 -3.59 7.47
CA LYS A 140 5.85 -3.74 7.25
C LYS A 140 6.11 -3.63 5.75
N HIS A 141 6.82 -2.58 5.31
CA HIS A 141 7.13 -2.35 3.91
C HIS A 141 8.62 -2.65 3.65
N TYR A 142 8.88 -3.75 2.96
CA TYR A 142 10.21 -4.31 2.73
C TYR A 142 10.88 -3.85 1.43
N GLY A 143 10.20 -3.02 0.66
CA GLY A 143 10.69 -2.59 -0.65
C GLY A 143 11.97 -1.73 -0.62
N TYR A 144 12.50 -1.41 0.57
CA TYR A 144 13.68 -0.57 0.75
C TYR A 144 14.75 -1.20 1.67
N VAL A 145 14.62 -2.47 2.00
CA VAL A 145 15.55 -3.16 2.90
C VAL A 145 16.97 -3.16 2.32
N TYR A 146 17.12 -3.53 1.05
CA TYR A 146 18.44 -3.69 0.46
C TYR A 146 18.87 -2.45 -0.35
N PRO A 147 20.13 -1.98 -0.19
CA PRO A 147 20.63 -0.81 -0.93
C PRO A 147 20.47 -0.93 -2.45
N GLU A 148 20.68 -2.13 -3.00
CA GLU A 148 20.58 -2.38 -4.44
C GLU A 148 19.14 -2.27 -4.94
N GLN A 149 18.16 -2.60 -4.09
CA GLN A 149 16.74 -2.41 -4.42
C GLN A 149 16.39 -0.93 -4.43
N ARG A 150 16.89 -0.16 -3.45
CA ARG A 150 16.69 1.29 -3.39
C ARG A 150 17.29 1.98 -4.61
N GLN A 151 18.52 1.60 -4.99
CA GLN A 151 19.19 2.16 -6.16
C GLN A 151 18.40 1.85 -7.45
N ARG A 152 17.95 0.61 -7.64
CA ARG A 152 17.12 0.22 -8.79
C ARG A 152 15.78 0.95 -8.82
N LYS A 153 15.11 1.12 -7.67
CA LYS A 153 13.88 1.90 -7.58
C LYS A 153 14.12 3.37 -7.92
N TYR A 154 15.19 3.97 -7.41
CA TYR A 154 15.57 5.33 -7.75
C TYR A 154 15.74 5.53 -9.25
N GLU A 155 16.56 4.70 -9.89
CA GLU A 155 16.82 4.77 -11.33
C GLU A 155 15.55 4.56 -12.17
N TRP A 156 14.70 3.63 -11.73
CA TRP A 156 13.43 3.36 -12.39
C TRP A 156 12.44 4.51 -12.26
N TYR A 157 12.33 5.11 -11.08
CA TYR A 157 11.44 6.24 -10.84
C TYR A 157 11.90 7.50 -11.62
N GLU A 158 13.20 7.77 -11.64
CA GLU A 158 13.77 8.87 -12.44
C GLU A 158 13.46 8.71 -13.95
N LYS A 159 13.42 7.48 -14.42
CA LYS A 159 13.13 7.16 -15.83
C LYS A 159 11.63 7.18 -16.14
N MET A 160 10.79 6.68 -15.25
CA MET A 160 9.37 6.46 -15.52
C MET A 160 8.50 7.66 -15.16
N ASP A 161 8.88 8.46 -14.18
CA ASP A 161 8.15 9.65 -13.80
C ASP A 161 8.41 10.79 -14.75
N THR A 162 7.81 10.70 -15.91
CA THR A 162 7.87 11.75 -16.96
C THR A 162 6.95 12.93 -16.66
N ASP A 163 5.92 12.71 -15.85
CA ASP A 163 4.95 13.73 -15.45
C ASP A 163 5.43 14.51 -14.22
N LYS A 164 6.62 15.09 -14.32
CA LYS A 164 7.20 15.96 -13.29
C LYS A 164 6.29 17.17 -13.06
N ASN A 165 5.18 16.96 -12.35
CA ASN A 165 4.26 18.03 -11.99
C ASN A 165 4.89 18.94 -10.93
N PRO A 166 5.27 20.19 -11.30
CA PRO A 166 5.93 21.12 -10.38
C PRO A 166 5.08 21.54 -9.19
N LEU A 167 3.76 21.27 -9.24
CA LEU A 167 2.82 21.65 -8.20
C LEU A 167 2.65 20.58 -7.08
N LEU A 168 3.14 19.37 -7.30
CA LEU A 168 3.19 18.35 -6.26
C LEU A 168 4.49 18.54 -5.46
N ILE A 169 4.40 19.36 -4.43
CA ILE A 169 5.48 19.61 -3.49
C ILE A 169 6.01 18.27 -2.96
N GLY A 170 7.26 17.97 -3.23
CA GLY A 170 8.01 16.86 -2.65
C GLY A 170 8.17 15.59 -3.50
N HIS A 171 7.57 15.46 -4.69
CA HIS A 171 7.61 14.23 -5.47
C HIS A 171 8.60 14.19 -6.64
N LYS A 172 9.51 15.13 -6.73
CA LYS A 172 10.46 15.19 -7.85
C LYS A 172 11.88 14.76 -7.53
N ASP A 173 12.19 14.65 -6.27
CA ASP A 173 13.52 14.26 -5.82
C ASP A 173 13.42 12.89 -5.14
N TYR A 174 13.66 11.85 -5.91
CA TYR A 174 13.74 10.48 -5.41
C TYR A 174 15.04 10.18 -4.67
N SER A 175 15.93 11.18 -4.51
CA SER A 175 17.21 10.98 -3.81
C SER A 175 17.04 10.52 -2.35
N HIS A 176 15.87 10.75 -1.73
CA HIS A 176 15.56 10.23 -0.41
C HIS A 176 15.58 8.69 -0.35
N LEU A 177 15.48 7.99 -1.49
CA LEU A 177 15.56 6.52 -1.57
C LEU A 177 16.99 6.02 -1.38
N ILE A 178 17.98 6.83 -1.74
CA ILE A 178 19.40 6.46 -1.73
C ILE A 178 20.23 7.28 -0.75
N ARG A 179 19.65 8.30 -0.11
CA ARG A 179 20.33 9.10 0.90
C ARG A 179 20.47 8.31 2.20
N GLU A 180 21.67 8.33 2.77
CA GLU A 180 21.93 7.72 4.06
C GLU A 180 21.75 8.66 5.26
N ASN A 181 21.55 9.97 5.03
CA ASN A 181 21.43 10.97 6.10
C ASN A 181 20.27 11.95 5.88
N PRO A 182 19.52 12.28 6.94
CA PRO A 182 19.57 11.69 8.27
C PRO A 182 18.76 10.37 8.34
N LEU A 183 19.44 9.27 8.55
CA LEU A 183 18.84 7.96 8.76
C LEU A 183 18.57 7.78 10.27
N ILE A 184 17.31 7.62 10.63
CA ILE A 184 16.89 7.31 12.01
C ILE A 184 16.28 5.92 12.00
N LEU A 185 17.07 4.92 12.35
CA LEU A 185 16.59 3.55 12.48
C LEU A 185 15.99 3.31 13.87
N ARG A 186 14.91 2.55 13.90
CA ARG A 186 14.27 2.05 15.11
C ARG A 186 14.00 0.57 14.99
N ASP A 187 14.15 -0.15 16.11
CA ASP A 187 13.78 -1.55 16.20
C ASP A 187 12.29 -1.73 15.91
N TRP A 188 11.97 -2.69 15.07
CA TRP A 188 10.60 -3.17 14.96
C TRP A 188 10.25 -4.00 16.19
N LYS A 189 9.08 -3.73 16.72
CA LYS A 189 8.48 -4.56 17.77
C LYS A 189 7.05 -4.85 17.37
N GLU A 190 6.73 -6.13 17.30
CA GLU A 190 5.33 -6.54 17.20
C GLU A 190 4.59 -6.01 18.43
N ASP A 191 3.45 -5.38 18.19
CA ASP A 191 2.65 -4.86 19.28
C ASP A 191 1.86 -6.01 19.89
N SER A 192 2.10 -6.31 21.14
CA SER A 192 1.42 -7.39 21.86
C SER A 192 0.07 -6.98 22.44
N THR A 193 -0.31 -5.71 22.27
CA THR A 193 -1.55 -5.16 22.83
C THR A 193 -2.60 -4.96 21.72
N ILE A 194 -3.58 -5.84 21.67
CA ILE A 194 -4.90 -5.61 21.08
C ILE A 194 -5.95 -5.69 22.17
#